data_fc4029270cc73444aa5fca2587b14893
#
_entry.id   fc4029270cc73444aa5fca2587b14893
#
_cell.length_a   1.000
_cell.length_b   1.000
_cell.length_c   1.000
_cell.angle_alpha   90.00
_cell.angle_beta   90.00
_cell.angle_gamma   90.00
#
_symmetry.space_group_name_H-M   'P 1'
#
loop_
_entity.id
_entity.type
_entity.pdbx_description
1 polymer ?
#
loop_
_entity_poly.entity_id
_entity_poly.type
_entity_poly.pdbx_seq_one_letter_code
_entity_poly.pdbx_strand_id
1 'polypeptide(L)'
;CDKQKGSVGNVMKAGLKKYKEMITNTELVTEQKVLNIQKEVEEATSLELPMLEKNLVFLSTIASVATLLGLLGTVMGMIKSFSALGDEGGGDAARELSKGISEALFNTALGIGTSAVAIIMYNVFTTRIDGITYGIDESGFTLTQSFAANYK
;
A
#
# COMPACT_ATOMS: atom_id res chain seq x y z
N CYS A 1 -6.29 16.44 -19.91
CA CYS A 1 -5.60 16.40 -18.61
C CYS A 1 -6.28 17.27 -17.56
N ASP A 2 -6.73 18.50 -17.83
CA ASP A 2 -7.32 19.39 -16.81
C ASP A 2 -8.68 18.91 -16.23
N LYS A 3 -9.38 18.02 -16.91
CA LYS A 3 -10.65 17.42 -16.45
C LYS A 3 -10.49 16.13 -15.66
N GLN A 4 -9.34 15.47 -15.76
CA GLN A 4 -9.04 14.22 -15.06
C GLN A 4 -8.31 14.54 -13.75
N LYS A 5 -9.01 14.33 -12.64
CA LYS A 5 -8.43 14.42 -11.29
C LYS A 5 -7.89 13.05 -10.92
N GLY A 6 -6.57 12.93 -10.73
CA GLY A 6 -5.90 11.69 -10.32
C GLY A 6 -4.40 11.79 -10.53
N SER A 7 -3.62 10.89 -9.90
CA SER A 7 -2.17 10.90 -9.93
C SER A 7 -1.60 10.87 -11.35
N VAL A 8 -2.16 10.03 -12.24
CA VAL A 8 -1.80 10.02 -13.67
C VAL A 8 -2.02 11.39 -14.34
N GLY A 9 -3.17 12.02 -14.05
CA GLY A 9 -3.51 13.34 -14.58
C GLY A 9 -2.56 14.43 -14.11
N ASN A 10 -2.14 14.39 -12.84
CA ASN A 10 -1.20 15.34 -12.25
C ASN A 10 0.19 15.22 -12.87
N VAL A 11 0.71 14.01 -12.98
CA VAL A 11 2.03 13.75 -13.60
C VAL A 11 2.04 14.16 -15.08
N MET A 12 1.02 13.78 -15.85
CA MET A 12 0.91 14.15 -17.25
C MET A 12 0.74 15.66 -17.44
N LYS A 13 0.09 16.36 -16.51
CA LYS A 13 -0.03 17.81 -16.52
C LYS A 13 1.33 18.49 -16.27
N ALA A 14 2.13 17.97 -15.33
CA ALA A 14 3.50 18.47 -15.10
C ALA A 14 4.37 18.27 -16.34
N GLY A 15 4.39 17.08 -16.92
CA GLY A 15 5.11 16.77 -18.15
C GLY A 15 4.70 17.67 -19.33
N LEU A 16 3.40 17.87 -19.55
CA LEU A 16 2.89 18.75 -20.63
C LEU A 16 3.19 20.22 -20.38
N LYS A 17 3.21 20.67 -19.13
CA LYS A 17 3.63 22.03 -18.79
C LYS A 17 5.11 22.24 -19.15
N LYS A 18 5.96 21.29 -18.76
CA LYS A 18 7.39 21.32 -19.08
C LYS A 18 7.64 21.22 -20.60
N TYR A 19 6.87 20.37 -21.28
CA TYR A 19 6.89 20.26 -22.74
C TYR A 19 6.64 21.63 -23.42
N LYS A 20 5.61 22.39 -23.00
CA LYS A 20 5.31 23.71 -23.52
C LYS A 20 6.42 24.73 -23.24
N GLU A 21 7.00 24.69 -22.06
CA GLU A 21 8.12 25.53 -21.66
C GLU A 21 9.36 25.26 -22.54
N MET A 22 9.65 23.99 -22.80
CA MET A 22 10.80 23.58 -23.62
C MET A 22 10.65 23.96 -25.13
N ILE A 23 9.43 24.02 -25.64
CA ILE A 23 9.17 24.54 -27.01
C ILE A 23 9.57 26.02 -27.12
N THR A 24 9.27 26.81 -26.12
CA THR A 24 9.50 28.27 -26.10
C THR A 24 10.97 28.62 -25.85
N ASN A 25 11.75 27.70 -25.29
CA ASN A 25 13.13 27.90 -24.94
C ASN A 25 14.04 27.58 -26.15
N THR A 26 14.67 28.61 -26.73
CA THR A 26 15.53 28.51 -27.94
C THR A 26 17.01 28.25 -27.61
N GLU A 27 17.40 28.34 -26.32
CA GLU A 27 18.81 28.27 -25.93
C GLU A 27 19.30 26.82 -25.69
N LEU A 28 18.39 25.86 -25.47
CA LEU A 28 18.75 24.49 -25.15
C LEU A 28 18.75 23.58 -26.39
N VAL A 29 19.70 22.65 -26.43
CA VAL A 29 19.75 21.57 -27.43
C VAL A 29 18.59 20.58 -27.20
N THR A 30 18.07 19.98 -28.29
CA THR A 30 16.92 19.08 -28.27
C THR A 30 17.08 17.94 -27.23
N GLU A 31 18.28 17.36 -27.12
CA GLU A 31 18.57 16.31 -26.15
C GLU A 31 18.39 16.77 -24.69
N GLN A 32 18.83 17.98 -24.38
CA GLN A 32 18.66 18.57 -23.05
C GLN A 32 17.20 18.88 -22.75
N LYS A 33 16.43 19.28 -23.75
CA LYS A 33 14.97 19.49 -23.60
C LYS A 33 14.24 18.19 -23.29
N VAL A 34 14.56 17.12 -24.01
CA VAL A 34 14.00 15.78 -23.79
C VAL A 34 14.31 15.30 -22.37
N LEU A 35 15.57 15.42 -21.95
CA LEU A 35 16.01 15.04 -20.60
C LEU A 35 15.28 15.83 -19.50
N ASN A 36 15.07 17.12 -19.70
CA ASN A 36 14.34 17.97 -18.75
C ASN A 36 12.85 17.57 -18.63
N ILE A 37 12.20 17.21 -19.73
CA ILE A 37 10.81 16.73 -19.72
C ILE A 37 10.74 15.39 -18.99
N GLN A 38 11.67 14.47 -19.28
CA GLN A 38 11.72 13.17 -18.62
C GLN A 38 11.92 13.33 -17.11
N LYS A 39 12.88 14.15 -16.70
CA LYS A 39 13.16 14.43 -15.29
C LYS A 39 11.94 15.02 -14.57
N GLU A 40 11.20 15.92 -15.20
CA GLU A 40 9.99 16.51 -14.62
C GLU A 40 8.89 15.45 -14.41
N VAL A 41 8.73 14.52 -15.36
CA VAL A 41 7.78 13.39 -15.25
C VAL A 41 8.19 12.45 -14.12
N GLU A 42 9.47 12.09 -14.04
CA GLU A 42 10.02 11.23 -12.97
C GLU A 42 9.85 11.87 -11.58
N GLU A 43 10.14 13.18 -11.48
CA GLU A 43 9.98 13.92 -10.22
C GLU A 43 8.51 14.01 -9.79
N ALA A 44 7.61 14.32 -10.73
CA ALA A 44 6.17 14.33 -10.47
C ALA A 44 5.64 12.95 -10.06
N THR A 45 6.14 11.88 -10.68
CA THR A 45 5.80 10.49 -10.32
C THR A 45 6.26 10.18 -8.89
N SER A 46 7.49 10.53 -8.55
CA SER A 46 8.06 10.33 -7.21
C SER A 46 7.29 11.06 -6.11
N LEU A 47 6.64 12.18 -6.42
CA LEU A 47 5.81 12.92 -5.47
C LEU A 47 4.40 12.32 -5.31
N GLU A 48 3.84 11.73 -6.37
CA GLU A 48 2.50 11.12 -6.35
C GLU A 48 2.48 9.70 -5.76
N LEU A 49 3.54 8.90 -5.96
CA LEU A 49 3.64 7.51 -5.48
C LEU A 49 3.41 7.38 -3.97
N PRO A 50 4.05 8.15 -3.09
CA PRO A 50 3.84 8.05 -1.65
C PRO A 50 2.39 8.33 -1.23
N MET A 51 1.65 9.14 -1.99
CA MET A 51 0.24 9.41 -1.72
C MET A 51 -0.64 8.20 -2.04
N LEU A 52 -0.28 7.41 -3.05
CA LEU A 52 -0.98 6.16 -3.39
C LEU A 52 -0.67 5.05 -2.39
N GLU A 53 0.56 4.95 -1.94
CA GLU A 53 1.03 3.89 -1.04
C GLU A 53 0.71 4.15 0.44
N LYS A 54 0.42 5.38 0.81
CA LYS A 54 0.21 5.80 2.21
C LYS A 54 -0.73 4.89 3.00
N ASN A 55 -1.83 4.47 2.39
CA ASN A 55 -2.84 3.64 3.04
C ASN A 55 -2.47 2.15 3.07
N LEU A 56 -1.54 1.70 2.23
CA LEU A 56 -1.06 0.31 2.23
C LEU A 56 -0.27 -0.02 3.50
N VAL A 57 0.43 0.97 4.07
CA VAL A 57 1.16 0.80 5.33
C VAL A 57 0.23 0.37 6.47
N PHE A 58 -0.97 0.96 6.55
CA PHE A 58 -1.97 0.55 7.55
C PHE A 58 -2.43 -0.89 7.33
N LEU A 59 -2.65 -1.29 6.10
CA LEU A 59 -3.10 -2.65 5.76
C LEU A 59 -2.03 -3.69 6.08
N SER A 60 -0.76 -3.39 5.77
CA SER A 60 0.40 -4.20 6.14
C SER A 60 0.55 -4.32 7.67
N THR A 61 0.34 -3.22 8.40
CA THR A 61 0.37 -3.22 9.86
C THR A 61 -0.74 -4.09 10.44
N ILE A 62 -1.97 -3.97 9.94
CA ILE A 62 -3.09 -4.83 10.37
C ILE A 62 -2.77 -6.29 10.11
N ALA A 63 -2.20 -6.63 8.96
CA ALA A 63 -1.80 -7.99 8.62
C ALA A 63 -0.85 -8.60 9.66
N SER A 64 0.13 -7.83 10.13
CA SER A 64 1.10 -8.29 11.13
C SER A 64 0.53 -8.29 12.55
N VAL A 65 -0.14 -7.22 12.94
CA VAL A 65 -0.63 -7.01 14.31
C VAL A 65 -1.81 -7.92 14.64
N ALA A 66 -2.69 -8.22 13.67
CA ALA A 66 -3.84 -9.08 13.91
C ALA A 66 -3.45 -10.49 14.40
N THR A 67 -2.42 -11.09 13.80
CA THR A 67 -1.89 -12.38 14.24
C THR A 67 -1.32 -12.30 15.66
N LEU A 68 -0.57 -11.25 15.98
CA LEU A 68 0.01 -11.05 17.32
C LEU A 68 -1.07 -10.84 18.38
N LEU A 69 -2.13 -10.11 18.06
CA LEU A 69 -3.27 -9.92 18.95
C LEU A 69 -4.04 -11.24 19.15
N GLY A 70 -4.19 -12.05 18.11
CA GLY A 70 -4.75 -13.39 18.22
C GLY A 70 -3.95 -14.28 19.16
N LEU A 71 -2.62 -14.28 19.03
CA LEU A 71 -1.71 -15.01 19.91
C LEU A 71 -1.78 -14.50 21.36
N LEU A 72 -1.81 -13.17 21.56
CA LEU A 72 -1.99 -12.57 22.88
C LEU A 72 -3.31 -13.04 23.51
N GLY A 73 -4.37 -13.16 22.74
CA GLY A 73 -5.66 -13.69 23.18
C GLY A 73 -5.56 -15.11 23.73
N THR A 74 -4.75 -16.00 23.12
CA THR A 74 -4.51 -17.34 23.68
C THR A 74 -3.77 -17.30 25.01
N VAL A 75 -2.72 -16.49 25.11
CA VAL A 75 -1.95 -16.37 26.36
C VAL A 75 -2.85 -15.88 27.50
N MET A 76 -3.63 -14.83 27.27
CA MET A 76 -4.56 -14.27 28.26
C MET A 76 -5.67 -15.25 28.64
N GLY A 77 -6.22 -15.96 27.64
CA GLY A 77 -7.26 -16.98 27.86
C GLY A 77 -6.74 -18.16 28.69
N MET A 78 -5.52 -18.63 28.42
CA MET A 78 -4.88 -19.70 29.20
C MET A 78 -4.58 -19.27 30.62
N ILE A 79 -4.04 -18.07 30.84
CA ILE A 79 -3.78 -17.54 32.19
C ILE A 79 -5.10 -17.54 33.00
N LYS A 80 -6.16 -16.99 32.42
CA LYS A 80 -7.48 -16.95 33.10
C LYS A 80 -8.00 -18.34 33.42
N SER A 81 -7.86 -19.30 32.51
CA SER A 81 -8.35 -20.68 32.67
C SER A 81 -7.59 -21.39 33.78
N PHE A 82 -6.26 -21.24 33.87
CA PHE A 82 -5.48 -21.85 34.95
C PHE A 82 -5.68 -21.16 36.31
N SER A 83 -5.94 -19.85 36.33
CA SER A 83 -6.31 -19.14 37.57
C SER A 83 -7.60 -19.68 38.17
N ALA A 84 -8.63 -19.90 37.34
CA ALA A 84 -9.90 -20.48 37.80
C ALA A 84 -9.74 -21.89 38.33
N LEU A 85 -8.83 -22.68 37.80
CA LEU A 85 -8.54 -24.05 38.30
C LEU A 85 -7.92 -24.04 39.71
N GLY A 86 -7.15 -23.00 40.06
CA GLY A 86 -6.52 -22.84 41.37
C GLY A 86 -7.50 -22.42 42.46
N ASP A 87 -8.53 -21.69 42.11
CA ASP A 87 -9.50 -21.12 43.08
C ASP A 87 -10.70 -22.05 43.34
N GLU A 88 -11.09 -22.87 42.36
CA GLU A 88 -12.25 -23.77 42.44
C GLU A 88 -11.82 -25.23 42.36
N GLY A 89 -11.76 -25.91 43.51
CA GLY A 89 -11.52 -27.36 43.54
C GLY A 89 -12.80 -28.18 43.25
N GLY A 90 -12.90 -28.82 42.05
CA GLY A 90 -14.01 -29.70 41.73
C GLY A 90 -14.30 -29.83 40.22
N GLY A 91 -15.41 -30.52 39.91
CA GLY A 91 -15.81 -30.80 38.51
C GLY A 91 -16.13 -29.53 37.66
N ASP A 92 -16.52 -28.43 38.29
CA ASP A 92 -16.79 -27.16 37.61
C ASP A 92 -15.50 -26.49 37.13
N ALA A 93 -14.40 -26.67 37.84
CA ALA A 93 -13.08 -26.14 37.43
C ALA A 93 -12.60 -26.73 36.09
N ALA A 94 -12.82 -28.01 35.83
CA ALA A 94 -12.48 -28.64 34.56
C ALA A 94 -13.35 -28.10 33.39
N ARG A 95 -14.59 -27.77 33.64
CA ARG A 95 -15.49 -27.17 32.64
C ARG A 95 -15.09 -25.73 32.31
N GLU A 96 -14.76 -24.90 33.31
CA GLU A 96 -14.25 -23.54 33.11
C GLU A 96 -12.91 -23.52 32.37
N LEU A 97 -12.00 -24.46 32.70
CA LEU A 97 -10.74 -24.64 31.98
C LEU A 97 -10.97 -24.93 30.49
N SER A 98 -11.86 -25.90 30.18
CA SER A 98 -12.19 -26.27 28.79
C SER A 98 -12.79 -25.11 28.00
N LYS A 99 -13.69 -24.34 28.65
CA LYS A 99 -14.29 -23.16 28.05
C LYS A 99 -13.26 -22.08 27.74
N GLY A 100 -12.38 -21.75 28.68
CA GLY A 100 -11.36 -20.73 28.48
C GLY A 100 -10.32 -21.11 27.44
N ILE A 101 -9.95 -22.41 27.33
CA ILE A 101 -9.09 -22.88 26.24
C ILE A 101 -9.79 -22.72 24.89
N SER A 102 -11.09 -23.08 24.81
CA SER A 102 -11.86 -22.92 23.57
C SER A 102 -11.95 -21.45 23.11
N GLU A 103 -12.23 -20.54 24.04
CA GLU A 103 -12.25 -19.09 23.76
C GLU A 103 -10.88 -18.58 23.30
N ALA A 104 -9.81 -19.03 23.92
CA ALA A 104 -8.43 -18.67 23.55
C ALA A 104 -8.11 -19.11 22.11
N LEU A 105 -8.41 -20.36 21.75
CA LEU A 105 -8.18 -20.87 20.41
C LEU A 105 -9.00 -20.13 19.35
N PHE A 106 -10.24 -19.77 19.68
CA PHE A 106 -11.11 -19.00 18.80
C PHE A 106 -10.51 -17.59 18.50
N ASN A 107 -9.97 -16.93 19.52
CA ASN A 107 -9.31 -15.62 19.35
C ASN A 107 -8.11 -15.71 18.39
N THR A 108 -7.32 -16.78 18.48
CA THR A 108 -6.20 -17.00 17.53
C THR A 108 -6.71 -17.26 16.12
N ALA A 109 -7.75 -18.06 15.97
CA ALA A 109 -8.34 -18.33 14.66
C ALA A 109 -8.86 -17.04 13.99
N LEU A 110 -9.50 -16.15 14.76
CA LEU A 110 -9.93 -14.83 14.27
C LEU A 110 -8.73 -13.93 13.90
N GLY A 111 -7.68 -13.91 14.72
CA GLY A 111 -6.46 -13.14 14.43
C GLY A 111 -5.79 -13.57 13.12
N ILE A 112 -5.63 -14.89 12.93
CA ILE A 112 -5.07 -15.47 11.70
C ILE A 112 -5.97 -15.17 10.49
N GLY A 113 -7.28 -15.35 10.62
CA GLY A 113 -8.25 -15.08 9.56
C GLY A 113 -8.22 -13.61 9.11
N THR A 114 -8.20 -12.68 10.06
CA THR A 114 -8.10 -11.24 9.79
C THR A 114 -6.78 -10.90 9.08
N SER A 115 -5.67 -11.46 9.56
CA SER A 115 -4.35 -11.27 8.94
C SER A 115 -4.32 -11.78 7.50
N ALA A 116 -4.87 -12.97 7.25
CA ALA A 116 -4.91 -13.56 5.91
C ALA A 116 -5.68 -12.66 4.91
N VAL A 117 -6.86 -12.16 5.31
CA VAL A 117 -7.64 -11.23 4.49
C VAL A 117 -6.86 -9.93 4.23
N ALA A 118 -6.24 -9.37 5.26
CA ALA A 118 -5.45 -8.14 5.13
C ALA A 118 -4.26 -8.30 4.17
N ILE A 119 -3.55 -9.45 4.21
CA ILE A 119 -2.45 -9.76 3.28
C ILE A 119 -2.94 -9.87 1.84
N ILE A 120 -4.06 -10.56 1.62
CA ILE A 120 -4.64 -10.71 0.28
C ILE A 120 -4.99 -9.33 -0.29
N MET A 121 -5.67 -8.50 0.49
CA MET A 121 -6.06 -7.15 0.07
C MET A 121 -4.84 -6.25 -0.16
N TYR A 122 -3.82 -6.35 0.69
CA TYR A 122 -2.56 -5.65 0.51
C TYR A 122 -1.93 -5.97 -0.86
N ASN A 123 -1.80 -7.24 -1.19
CA ASN A 123 -1.21 -7.68 -2.46
C ASN A 123 -2.05 -7.21 -3.67
N VAL A 124 -3.38 -7.27 -3.58
CA VAL A 124 -4.27 -6.79 -4.64
C VAL A 124 -4.10 -5.29 -4.88
N PHE A 125 -4.04 -4.50 -3.82
CA PHE A 125 -3.87 -3.05 -3.96
C PHE A 125 -2.48 -2.67 -4.42
N THR A 126 -1.42 -3.34 -3.94
CA THR A 126 -0.04 -3.12 -4.41
C THR A 126 0.06 -3.38 -5.90
N THR A 127 -0.43 -4.51 -6.39
CA THR A 127 -0.43 -4.83 -7.82
C THR A 127 -1.19 -3.79 -8.65
N ARG A 128 -2.28 -3.25 -8.14
CA ARG A 128 -3.02 -2.17 -8.83
C ARG A 128 -2.23 -0.87 -8.90
N ILE A 129 -1.52 -0.51 -7.83
CA ILE A 129 -0.67 0.69 -7.80
C ILE A 129 0.50 0.52 -8.76
N ASP A 130 1.15 -0.64 -8.77
CA ASP A 130 2.22 -0.96 -9.73
C ASP A 130 1.75 -0.80 -11.18
N GLY A 131 0.53 -1.26 -11.49
CA GLY A 131 -0.06 -1.09 -12.81
C GLY A 131 -0.31 0.39 -13.19
N ILE A 132 -0.70 1.22 -12.23
CA ILE A 132 -0.86 2.67 -12.44
C ILE A 132 0.50 3.32 -12.68
N THR A 133 1.51 2.97 -11.88
CA THR A 133 2.88 3.49 -12.01
C THR A 133 3.46 3.14 -13.38
N TYR A 134 3.32 1.89 -13.80
CA TYR A 134 3.75 1.47 -15.14
C TYR A 134 3.05 2.28 -16.26
N GLY A 135 1.75 2.52 -16.15
CA GLY A 135 1.01 3.35 -17.11
C GLY A 135 1.47 4.82 -17.14
N ILE A 136 1.92 5.36 -16.00
CA ILE A 136 2.52 6.70 -15.92
C ILE A 136 3.86 6.72 -16.66
N ASP A 137 4.72 5.75 -16.39
CA ASP A 137 6.06 5.67 -17.01
C ASP A 137 5.96 5.48 -18.54
N GLU A 138 5.07 4.61 -19.01
CA GLU A 138 4.80 4.41 -20.44
C GLU A 138 4.31 5.70 -21.10
N SER A 139 3.39 6.40 -20.45
CA SER A 139 2.86 7.67 -20.96
C SER A 139 3.93 8.76 -20.96
N GLY A 140 4.77 8.82 -19.95
CA GLY A 140 5.91 9.74 -19.86
C GLY A 140 6.94 9.50 -20.96
N PHE A 141 7.28 8.23 -21.20
CA PHE A 141 8.18 7.83 -22.27
C PHE A 141 7.62 8.21 -23.65
N THR A 142 6.35 7.94 -23.90
CA THR A 142 5.67 8.32 -25.14
C THR A 142 5.69 9.83 -25.37
N LEU A 143 5.49 10.61 -24.31
CA LEU A 143 5.54 12.08 -24.37
C LEU A 143 6.93 12.57 -24.77
N THR A 144 7.99 12.03 -24.16
CA THR A 144 9.38 12.41 -24.47
C THR A 144 9.80 12.00 -25.87
N GLN A 145 9.41 10.80 -26.31
CA GLN A 145 9.68 10.32 -27.66
C GLN A 145 8.96 11.16 -28.72
N SER A 146 7.71 11.52 -28.47
CA SER A 146 6.94 12.40 -29.35
C SER A 146 7.57 13.79 -29.47
N PHE A 147 8.12 14.32 -28.37
CA PHE A 147 8.88 15.58 -28.41
C PHE A 147 10.15 15.45 -29.28
N ALA A 148 10.93 14.40 -29.04
CA ALA A 148 12.17 14.16 -29.80
C ALA A 148 11.92 13.98 -31.30
N ALA A 149 10.80 13.40 -31.72
CA ALA A 149 10.43 13.22 -33.11
C ALA A 149 10.00 14.53 -33.80
N ASN A 150 9.33 15.42 -33.10
CA ASN A 150 8.75 16.64 -33.67
C ASN A 150 9.69 17.85 -33.65
N TYR A 151 10.76 17.83 -32.84
CA TYR A 151 11.66 18.96 -32.60
C TYR A 151 13.14 18.58 -32.79
N LYS A 152 13.40 17.75 -33.79
CA LYS A 152 14.76 17.42 -34.27
C LYS A 152 15.42 18.58 -34.92
#